data_75a1dabffd2b8f169456615773af68c0
#
_entry.id   75a1dabffd2b8f169456615773af68c0
#
_cell.length_a   1.000
_cell.length_b   1.000
_cell.length_c   1.000
_cell.angle_alpha   90.00
_cell.angle_beta   90.00
_cell.angle_gamma   90.00
#
_symmetry.space_group_name_H-M   'P 1'
#
loop_
_entity.id
_entity.type
_entity.pdbx_description
1 polymer ?
#
loop_
_entity_poly.entity_id
_entity_poly.type
_entity_poly.pdbx_seq_one_letter_code
_entity_poly.pdbx_strand_id
1 'polypeptide(L)'
;MGCRSKRKNMNKMNRNSYLISITIIFFLMIVSISFSRNSGYLNLEVVVNDDPYPANIFVHTTRSYPRYMAVIDTLIEPVWFINSAHLGLDFKVNQNSLSYFDGLNNSWIILNEYMSEIDTLECVNGYYADFHDLQLLDDGGYILQAYDSITVDLSGITPGGLTDAVVITLIIQEFDSNKNLIFEWDAWDYLDIANYQHLNLADNFVNWMHGNSIHVDLDSNILISNRRSSEVIKIDRYSGQVIWIFGGPNNEFDITNDPYNGFSRQHDVRRIDNGNILVFDNGNDHEPPISRALEYELNEDQKTADLVWEFSHPNEYVGSAMGSVQRLPNNNTLINWGRLIGQGGGFTEVDYDKNIVLDIQYPDTVHSYRVTKSNWNFDTNLISGDTNLDSIVDIIDLSLIANYSNQEQSSLDVFHLFRFDINKDRHVNDDDIHLLAQIIIGL
;
A
#
# COMPACT_ATOMS: atom_id res chain seq x y z
N MET A 1 -83.93 4.43 -43.19
CA MET A 1 -83.44 5.82 -43.14
C MET A 1 -82.74 5.97 -41.78
N GLY A 2 -81.51 6.25 -41.59
CA GLY A 2 -80.46 6.82 -42.33
C GLY A 2 -79.17 6.51 -41.54
N CYS A 3 -78.23 6.13 -42.29
CA CYS A 3 -76.81 5.87 -41.92
C CYS A 3 -76.10 7.22 -41.69
N ARG A 4 -75.24 7.39 -40.71
CA ARG A 4 -73.97 8.16 -40.76
C ARG A 4 -73.30 8.26 -39.41
N SER A 5 -72.17 7.73 -39.35
CA SER A 5 -70.81 8.31 -39.15
C SER A 5 -70.34 8.37 -37.70
N LYS A 6 -69.54 7.38 -37.32
CA LYS A 6 -68.49 7.53 -36.31
C LYS A 6 -67.19 6.92 -36.83
N ARG A 7 -66.49 7.64 -37.64
CA ARG A 7 -65.06 7.41 -37.95
C ARG A 7 -64.37 8.76 -37.89
N LYS A 8 -63.69 9.03 -36.78
CA LYS A 8 -62.52 9.94 -36.71
C LYS A 8 -62.28 10.21 -35.20
N ASN A 9 -61.41 9.44 -34.59
CA ASN A 9 -60.56 9.89 -33.50
C ASN A 9 -59.75 8.71 -32.96
N MET A 10 -58.94 8.08 -33.79
CA MET A 10 -58.06 6.99 -33.36
C MET A 10 -56.68 7.02 -34.04
N ASN A 11 -56.15 8.19 -34.33
CA ASN A 11 -54.80 8.26 -34.95
C ASN A 11 -53.94 9.45 -34.46
N LYS A 12 -54.15 9.94 -33.22
CA LYS A 12 -53.26 10.98 -32.68
C LYS A 12 -52.54 10.62 -31.38
N MET A 13 -52.84 9.47 -30.80
CA MET A 13 -52.18 9.06 -29.53
C MET A 13 -50.95 8.16 -29.66
N ASN A 14 -50.72 7.57 -30.85
CA ASN A 14 -49.62 6.61 -31.02
C ASN A 14 -48.31 7.21 -31.57
N ARG A 15 -48.26 8.47 -31.95
CA ARG A 15 -47.02 9.05 -32.49
C ARG A 15 -46.13 9.68 -31.43
N ASN A 16 -46.71 10.20 -30.34
CA ASN A 16 -45.92 10.83 -29.26
C ASN A 16 -45.32 9.80 -28.28
N SER A 17 -45.98 8.65 -28.09
CA SER A 17 -45.43 7.59 -27.24
C SER A 17 -44.22 6.86 -27.86
N TYR A 18 -44.18 6.70 -29.18
CA TYR A 18 -43.02 6.13 -29.88
C TYR A 18 -41.81 7.07 -29.91
N LEU A 19 -42.04 8.38 -30.04
CA LEU A 19 -40.96 9.38 -29.97
C LEU A 19 -40.34 9.49 -28.58
N ILE A 20 -41.14 9.43 -27.51
CA ILE A 20 -40.65 9.45 -26.13
C ILE A 20 -39.89 8.17 -25.79
N SER A 21 -40.36 6.99 -26.25
CA SER A 21 -39.66 5.71 -26.05
C SER A 21 -38.32 5.64 -26.80
N ILE A 22 -38.29 6.17 -28.05
CA ILE A 22 -37.03 6.19 -28.81
C ILE A 22 -36.04 7.22 -28.23
N THR A 23 -36.50 8.34 -27.70
CA THR A 23 -35.63 9.33 -27.04
C THR A 23 -35.08 8.82 -25.73
N ILE A 24 -35.86 8.06 -24.92
CA ILE A 24 -35.41 7.44 -23.69
C ILE A 24 -34.44 6.28 -23.99
N ILE A 25 -34.67 5.48 -25.03
CA ILE A 25 -33.74 4.43 -25.45
C ILE A 25 -32.43 5.02 -26.00
N PHE A 26 -32.47 6.13 -26.71
CA PHE A 26 -31.26 6.85 -27.15
C PHE A 26 -30.53 7.52 -25.99
N PHE A 27 -31.24 8.04 -24.98
CA PHE A 27 -30.60 8.59 -23.74
C PHE A 27 -30.01 7.50 -22.85
N LEU A 28 -30.65 6.33 -22.74
CA LEU A 28 -30.12 5.16 -22.04
C LEU A 28 -28.97 4.49 -22.81
N MET A 29 -28.92 4.58 -24.15
CA MET A 29 -27.75 4.13 -24.91
C MET A 29 -26.58 5.11 -24.87
N ILE A 30 -26.80 6.39 -24.62
CA ILE A 30 -25.70 7.37 -24.45
C ILE A 30 -25.07 7.30 -23.07
N VAL A 31 -25.80 6.81 -22.05
CA VAL A 31 -25.27 6.63 -20.69
C VAL A 31 -24.50 5.30 -20.52
N SER A 32 -24.56 4.40 -21.49
CA SER A 32 -23.81 3.14 -21.48
C SER A 32 -22.65 3.06 -22.49
N ILE A 33 -22.19 4.18 -23.03
CA ILE A 33 -20.84 4.25 -23.60
C ILE A 33 -19.91 4.57 -22.44
N SER A 34 -19.66 3.59 -21.61
CA SER A 34 -18.43 3.53 -20.82
C SER A 34 -17.30 3.64 -21.84
N PHE A 35 -16.61 4.77 -21.88
CA PHE A 35 -15.33 4.86 -22.53
C PHE A 35 -14.41 3.89 -21.80
N SER A 36 -14.32 2.67 -22.28
CA SER A 36 -13.15 1.86 -22.07
C SER A 36 -12.02 2.60 -22.77
N ARG A 37 -11.44 3.58 -22.11
CA ARG A 37 -10.10 4.02 -22.42
C ARG A 37 -9.25 2.81 -22.10
N ASN A 38 -8.74 2.18 -23.13
CA ASN A 38 -7.70 1.17 -23.04
C ASN A 38 -6.41 1.93 -22.64
N SER A 39 -6.34 2.38 -21.37
CA SER A 39 -5.31 3.29 -20.88
C SER A 39 -4.01 2.58 -20.55
N GLY A 40 -3.90 1.26 -20.80
CA GLY A 40 -2.74 0.48 -20.34
C GLY A 40 -2.58 0.45 -18.81
N TYR A 41 -3.51 1.03 -18.06
CA TYR A 41 -3.55 1.10 -16.60
C TYR A 41 -4.40 -0.03 -16.01
N LEU A 42 -4.13 -0.39 -14.76
CA LEU A 42 -4.88 -1.40 -14.01
C LEU A 42 -6.39 -1.07 -13.98
N ASN A 43 -7.21 -1.99 -14.46
CA ASN A 43 -8.65 -1.83 -14.44
C ASN A 43 -9.18 -2.10 -13.03
N LEU A 44 -9.49 -1.04 -12.27
CA LEU A 44 -10.06 -1.12 -10.93
C LEU A 44 -11.58 -1.22 -11.00
N GLU A 45 -12.17 -2.11 -10.22
CA GLU A 45 -13.62 -2.16 -10.04
C GLU A 45 -14.03 -1.27 -8.87
N VAL A 46 -14.85 -0.25 -9.15
CA VAL A 46 -15.42 0.64 -8.15
C VAL A 46 -16.74 0.05 -7.69
N VAL A 47 -16.76 -0.52 -6.48
CA VAL A 47 -17.97 -1.09 -5.88
C VAL A 47 -18.77 -0.03 -5.15
N VAL A 48 -18.09 0.84 -4.39
CA VAL A 48 -18.67 2.00 -3.69
C VAL A 48 -17.76 3.20 -3.89
N ASN A 49 -18.33 4.37 -4.13
CA ASN A 49 -17.65 5.67 -4.08
C ASN A 49 -18.69 6.73 -3.66
N ASP A 50 -18.83 6.93 -2.34
CA ASP A 50 -19.85 7.79 -1.71
C ASP A 50 -19.18 8.73 -0.71
N ASP A 51 -18.66 9.86 -1.20
CA ASP A 51 -18.01 10.92 -0.43
C ASP A 51 -16.81 10.46 0.45
N PRO A 52 -15.82 9.73 -0.12
CA PRO A 52 -14.62 9.36 0.62
C PRO A 52 -13.76 10.59 0.94
N TYR A 53 -12.84 10.45 1.90
CA TYR A 53 -11.90 11.54 2.22
C TYR A 53 -11.16 12.03 0.96
N PRO A 54 -11.19 13.35 0.68
CA PRO A 54 -10.71 13.91 -0.58
C PRO A 54 -9.17 14.05 -0.61
N ALA A 55 -8.46 12.93 -0.71
CA ALA A 55 -7.01 12.87 -0.82
C ALA A 55 -6.59 11.85 -1.88
N ASN A 56 -5.39 12.01 -2.42
CA ASN A 56 -4.82 11.06 -3.38
C ASN A 56 -4.52 9.72 -2.72
N ILE A 57 -4.74 8.65 -3.47
CA ILE A 57 -4.48 7.25 -3.07
C ILE A 57 -3.17 6.81 -3.69
N PHE A 58 -2.26 6.33 -2.86
CA PHE A 58 -0.95 5.79 -3.26
C PHE A 58 -1.00 4.28 -3.23
N VAL A 59 -0.66 3.64 -4.34
CA VAL A 59 -0.74 2.20 -4.48
C VAL A 59 0.40 1.64 -5.32
N HIS A 60 0.89 0.47 -4.92
CA HIS A 60 1.74 -0.38 -5.75
C HIS A 60 1.08 -1.76 -5.87
N THR A 61 0.92 -2.25 -7.10
CA THR A 61 0.34 -3.58 -7.33
C THR A 61 1.41 -4.66 -7.33
N THR A 62 1.09 -5.79 -6.72
CA THR A 62 1.92 -7.00 -6.74
C THR A 62 1.18 -8.12 -7.47
N ARG A 63 1.92 -9.15 -7.92
CA ARG A 63 1.38 -10.34 -8.60
C ARG A 63 0.56 -10.05 -9.86
N SER A 64 0.52 -8.79 -10.31
CA SER A 64 0.06 -8.39 -11.64
C SER A 64 1.22 -8.49 -12.64
N TYR A 65 0.88 -8.53 -13.91
CA TYR A 65 1.83 -8.27 -14.98
C TYR A 65 1.12 -7.45 -16.07
N PRO A 66 1.53 -6.21 -16.29
CA PRO A 66 2.56 -5.47 -15.57
C PRO A 66 2.20 -5.13 -14.12
N ARG A 67 3.20 -4.78 -13.29
CA ARG A 67 3.00 -4.18 -11.97
C ARG A 67 2.92 -2.68 -12.13
N TYR A 68 2.10 -2.04 -11.33
CA TYR A 68 1.92 -0.59 -11.37
C TYR A 68 2.29 0.04 -10.04
N MET A 69 3.01 1.15 -10.11
CA MET A 69 3.11 2.15 -9.06
C MET A 69 2.25 3.33 -9.49
N ALA A 70 1.30 3.76 -8.69
CA ALA A 70 0.29 4.71 -9.12
C ALA A 70 -0.16 5.65 -8.00
N VAL A 71 -0.58 6.84 -8.42
CA VAL A 71 -1.34 7.78 -7.62
C VAL A 71 -2.69 7.99 -8.28
N ILE A 72 -3.76 7.84 -7.52
CA ILE A 72 -5.14 7.81 -7.97
C ILE A 72 -5.89 8.92 -7.24
N ASP A 73 -6.75 9.64 -7.92
CA ASP A 73 -7.62 10.66 -7.31
C ASP A 73 -8.90 10.07 -6.69
N THR A 74 -9.75 10.92 -6.16
CA THR A 74 -11.03 10.52 -5.55
C THR A 74 -12.08 10.05 -6.55
N LEU A 75 -11.88 10.29 -7.84
CA LEU A 75 -12.72 9.77 -8.93
C LEU A 75 -12.23 8.39 -9.41
N ILE A 76 -11.17 7.87 -8.78
CA ILE A 76 -10.49 6.61 -9.14
C ILE A 76 -9.85 6.69 -10.53
N GLU A 77 -9.46 7.90 -10.93
CA GLU A 77 -8.68 8.12 -12.14
C GLU A 77 -7.20 8.28 -11.79
N PRO A 78 -6.28 7.73 -12.62
CA PRO A 78 -4.86 7.85 -12.35
C PRO A 78 -4.37 9.28 -12.57
N VAL A 79 -3.85 9.90 -11.53
CA VAL A 79 -3.12 11.18 -11.60
C VAL A 79 -1.72 10.95 -12.15
N TRP A 80 -1.10 9.87 -11.73
CA TRP A 80 0.22 9.46 -12.16
C TRP A 80 0.36 7.93 -12.05
N PHE A 81 1.02 7.28 -13.00
CA PHE A 81 1.36 5.87 -12.88
C PHE A 81 2.50 5.46 -13.82
N ILE A 82 3.21 4.41 -13.41
CA ILE A 82 4.22 3.74 -14.24
C ILE A 82 4.06 2.22 -14.13
N ASN A 83 4.57 1.51 -15.14
CA ASN A 83 4.87 0.09 -15.01
C ASN A 83 6.14 -0.07 -14.16
N SER A 84 6.03 -0.62 -12.97
CA SER A 84 7.09 -0.56 -11.96
C SER A 84 8.04 -1.77 -11.95
N ALA A 85 7.65 -2.92 -12.50
CA ALA A 85 8.37 -4.20 -12.44
C ALA A 85 8.89 -4.56 -11.04
N HIS A 86 10.11 -4.17 -10.65
CA HIS A 86 10.73 -4.41 -9.35
C HIS A 86 10.71 -3.19 -8.42
N LEU A 87 10.29 -2.04 -8.92
CA LEU A 87 10.18 -0.79 -8.17
C LEU A 87 8.83 -0.70 -7.45
N GLY A 88 8.73 0.20 -6.48
CA GLY A 88 7.47 0.71 -5.97
C GLY A 88 6.87 -0.02 -4.78
N LEU A 89 7.50 -1.06 -4.23
CA LEU A 89 7.02 -1.65 -2.99
C LEU A 89 6.95 -0.56 -1.90
N ASP A 90 5.86 -0.57 -1.13
CA ASP A 90 5.55 0.41 -0.10
C ASP A 90 5.62 1.88 -0.57
N PHE A 91 5.04 2.15 -1.77
CA PHE A 91 4.96 3.49 -2.32
C PHE A 91 3.98 4.35 -1.52
N LYS A 92 4.49 5.41 -0.90
CA LYS A 92 3.71 6.27 0.00
C LYS A 92 4.29 7.66 0.14
N VAL A 93 3.47 8.60 0.64
CA VAL A 93 3.97 9.84 1.24
C VAL A 93 4.61 9.49 2.58
N ASN A 94 5.83 9.97 2.78
CA ASN A 94 6.63 9.78 3.97
C ASN A 94 7.22 11.13 4.35
N GLN A 95 6.68 11.76 5.39
CA GLN A 95 6.93 13.17 5.73
C GLN A 95 6.63 14.11 4.54
N ASN A 96 7.58 14.92 4.14
CA ASN A 96 7.46 15.87 3.04
C ASN A 96 7.99 15.32 1.70
N SER A 97 8.11 14.00 1.56
CA SER A 97 8.64 13.33 0.39
C SER A 97 7.78 12.14 0.02
N LEU A 98 7.99 11.59 -1.15
CA LEU A 98 7.49 10.26 -1.51
C LEU A 98 8.60 9.25 -1.32
N SER A 99 8.25 8.03 -0.97
CA SER A 99 9.22 6.94 -0.87
C SER A 99 8.68 5.67 -1.51
N TYR A 100 9.59 4.88 -2.09
CA TYR A 100 9.32 3.52 -2.53
C TYR A 100 10.57 2.65 -2.40
N PHE A 101 10.38 1.35 -2.35
CA PHE A 101 11.50 0.40 -2.31
C PHE A 101 11.87 -0.08 -3.71
N ASP A 102 13.16 -0.04 -4.03
CA ASP A 102 13.76 -0.67 -5.21
C ASP A 102 14.23 -2.09 -4.87
N GLY A 103 13.44 -3.08 -5.28
CA GLY A 103 13.74 -4.49 -5.02
C GLY A 103 14.90 -5.07 -5.83
N LEU A 104 15.48 -4.32 -6.77
CA LEU A 104 16.67 -4.75 -7.51
C LEU A 104 17.95 -4.40 -6.73
N ASN A 105 17.99 -3.19 -6.18
CA ASN A 105 19.14 -2.66 -5.46
C ASN A 105 19.03 -2.83 -3.94
N ASN A 106 17.88 -3.28 -3.42
CA ASN A 106 17.56 -3.37 -1.99
C ASN A 106 17.78 -2.04 -1.28
N SER A 107 17.23 -0.98 -1.84
CA SER A 107 17.35 0.39 -1.33
C SER A 107 16.01 1.11 -1.37
N TRP A 108 15.87 2.12 -0.54
CA TRP A 108 14.72 3.01 -0.55
C TRP A 108 15.04 4.25 -1.36
N ILE A 109 14.14 4.59 -2.28
CA ILE A 109 14.25 5.76 -3.15
C ILE A 109 13.32 6.84 -2.60
N ILE A 110 13.85 8.06 -2.51
CA ILE A 110 13.12 9.24 -2.06
C ILE A 110 12.87 10.15 -3.26
N LEU A 111 11.60 10.55 -3.43
CA LEU A 111 11.18 11.45 -4.49
C LEU A 111 10.69 12.79 -3.92
N ASN A 112 10.89 13.84 -4.70
CA ASN A 112 10.29 15.15 -4.44
C ASN A 112 8.89 15.28 -5.10
N GLU A 113 8.31 16.49 -5.02
CA GLU A 113 7.02 16.84 -5.62
C GLU A 113 6.99 16.76 -7.16
N TYR A 114 8.14 16.74 -7.81
CA TYR A 114 8.29 16.58 -9.26
C TYR A 114 8.47 15.12 -9.66
N MET A 115 8.34 14.16 -8.75
CA MET A 115 8.60 12.74 -8.96
C MET A 115 10.06 12.44 -9.36
N SER A 116 10.97 13.36 -9.05
CA SER A 116 12.41 13.19 -9.28
C SER A 116 13.06 12.52 -8.07
N GLU A 117 13.95 11.58 -8.33
CA GLU A 117 14.77 10.96 -7.29
C GLU A 117 15.74 11.97 -6.70
N ILE A 118 15.65 12.19 -5.39
CA ILE A 118 16.48 13.14 -4.65
C ILE A 118 17.42 12.46 -3.68
N ASP A 119 17.13 11.22 -3.29
CA ASP A 119 17.98 10.47 -2.38
C ASP A 119 17.76 8.95 -2.52
N THR A 120 18.78 8.18 -2.09
CA THR A 120 18.75 6.73 -1.95
C THR A 120 19.22 6.34 -0.57
N LEU A 121 18.42 5.54 0.16
CA LEU A 121 18.71 5.15 1.53
C LEU A 121 18.97 3.64 1.60
N GLU A 122 20.06 3.28 2.27
CA GLU A 122 20.56 1.92 2.37
C GLU A 122 20.92 1.59 3.83
N CYS A 123 20.94 0.31 4.17
CA CYS A 123 21.55 -0.17 5.38
C CYS A 123 23.09 -0.22 5.27
N VAL A 124 23.77 -0.25 6.40
CA VAL A 124 25.22 -0.37 6.49
C VAL A 124 25.62 -1.67 7.24
N ASN A 125 26.90 -1.86 7.53
CA ASN A 125 27.44 -3.01 8.24
C ASN A 125 27.23 -4.36 7.50
N GLY A 126 27.00 -4.33 6.19
CA GLY A 126 26.79 -5.52 5.38
C GLY A 126 25.34 -5.98 5.29
N TYR A 127 24.41 -5.25 5.88
CA TYR A 127 22.98 -5.55 5.77
C TYR A 127 22.38 -4.91 4.51
N TYR A 128 21.33 -5.54 4.00
CA TYR A 128 20.51 -5.02 2.91
C TYR A 128 19.20 -4.52 3.45
N ALA A 129 18.77 -3.32 3.03
CA ALA A 129 17.49 -2.78 3.42
C ALA A 129 16.34 -3.69 2.97
N ASP A 130 15.34 -3.83 3.83
CA ASP A 130 14.15 -4.61 3.57
C ASP A 130 12.99 -3.71 3.14
N PHE A 131 12.07 -4.24 2.33
CA PHE A 131 11.01 -3.49 1.68
C PHE A 131 9.79 -3.20 2.56
N HIS A 132 9.71 -3.79 3.76
CA HIS A 132 8.46 -3.75 4.51
C HIS A 132 8.13 -2.37 5.06
N ASP A 133 9.12 -1.60 5.50
CA ASP A 133 8.88 -0.23 5.97
C ASP A 133 10.14 0.65 5.98
N LEU A 134 9.91 1.95 5.79
CA LEU A 134 10.84 3.05 6.00
C LEU A 134 10.14 4.12 6.81
N GLN A 135 10.80 4.63 7.86
CA GLN A 135 10.36 5.79 8.61
C GLN A 135 11.32 6.96 8.37
N LEU A 136 10.89 8.01 7.69
CA LEU A 136 11.59 9.29 7.66
C LEU A 136 11.29 10.08 8.94
N LEU A 137 12.27 10.85 9.42
CA LEU A 137 12.19 11.61 10.67
C LEU A 137 12.15 13.11 10.37
N ASP A 138 11.58 13.90 11.29
CA ASP A 138 11.43 15.36 11.15
C ASP A 138 12.77 16.11 11.09
N ASP A 139 13.83 15.53 11.67
CA ASP A 139 15.18 16.08 11.68
C ASP A 139 16.00 15.74 10.42
N GLY A 140 15.38 15.03 9.46
CA GLY A 140 15.98 14.54 8.22
C GLY A 140 16.72 13.22 8.38
N GLY A 141 16.69 12.60 9.55
CA GLY A 141 17.13 11.22 9.77
C GLY A 141 16.13 10.20 9.23
N TYR A 142 16.45 8.91 9.38
CA TYR A 142 15.56 7.83 8.95
C TYR A 142 15.83 6.53 9.69
N ILE A 143 14.82 5.65 9.71
CA ILE A 143 14.92 4.31 10.30
C ILE A 143 14.58 3.29 9.22
N LEU A 144 15.45 2.28 9.07
CA LEU A 144 15.31 1.15 8.18
C LEU A 144 15.29 -0.16 8.95
N GLN A 145 14.74 -1.19 8.33
CA GLN A 145 14.89 -2.57 8.81
C GLN A 145 15.65 -3.42 7.79
N ALA A 146 16.30 -4.44 8.29
CA ALA A 146 17.00 -5.48 7.54
C ALA A 146 16.87 -6.82 8.25
N TYR A 147 17.30 -7.88 7.61
CA TYR A 147 17.43 -9.20 8.23
C TYR A 147 18.86 -9.68 8.23
N ASP A 148 19.22 -10.44 9.26
CA ASP A 148 20.44 -11.23 9.28
C ASP A 148 20.11 -12.72 9.45
N SER A 149 21.04 -13.57 9.07
CA SER A 149 20.98 -15.02 9.26
C SER A 149 22.16 -15.49 10.08
N ILE A 150 21.87 -15.93 11.29
CA ILE A 150 22.88 -16.41 12.25
C ILE A 150 22.82 -17.92 12.41
N THR A 151 23.96 -18.56 12.66
CA THR A 151 24.02 -20.01 12.96
C THR A 151 24.04 -20.21 14.48
N VAL A 152 23.07 -20.97 14.98
CA VAL A 152 22.80 -21.11 16.41
C VAL A 152 22.68 -22.58 16.82
N ASP A 153 23.20 -22.92 17.98
CA ASP A 153 22.95 -24.21 18.64
C ASP A 153 21.60 -24.16 19.39
N LEU A 154 20.57 -24.77 18.80
CA LEU A 154 19.23 -24.90 19.37
C LEU A 154 19.02 -26.23 20.13
N SER A 155 20.02 -27.11 20.22
CA SER A 155 19.91 -28.44 20.85
C SER A 155 19.59 -28.38 22.34
N GLY A 156 20.00 -27.29 23.01
CA GLY A 156 19.66 -27.03 24.40
C GLY A 156 18.36 -26.27 24.63
N ILE A 157 17.75 -25.75 23.57
CA ILE A 157 16.56 -24.87 23.63
C ILE A 157 15.28 -25.65 23.37
N THR A 158 15.30 -26.57 22.42
CA THR A 158 14.12 -27.37 22.07
C THR A 158 14.48 -28.84 21.83
N PRO A 159 13.62 -29.80 22.19
CA PRO A 159 13.82 -31.21 21.84
C PRO A 159 13.94 -31.39 20.32
N GLY A 160 15.06 -31.99 19.89
CA GLY A 160 15.35 -32.17 18.46
C GLY A 160 15.97 -30.95 17.78
N GLY A 161 16.26 -29.88 18.50
CA GLY A 161 16.99 -28.73 18.00
C GLY A 161 18.39 -29.11 17.48
N LEU A 162 18.81 -28.46 16.39
CA LEU A 162 20.09 -28.70 15.73
C LEU A 162 21.18 -27.83 16.36
N THR A 163 22.43 -28.28 16.26
CA THR A 163 23.59 -27.51 16.77
C THR A 163 24.07 -26.42 15.80
N ASP A 164 23.51 -26.39 14.59
CA ASP A 164 23.87 -25.50 13.48
C ASP A 164 22.66 -24.99 12.73
N ALA A 165 21.54 -24.76 13.43
CA ALA A 165 20.34 -24.19 12.84
C ALA A 165 20.61 -22.76 12.34
N VAL A 166 20.06 -22.40 11.17
CA VAL A 166 20.06 -21.04 10.64
C VAL A 166 18.82 -20.31 11.14
N VAL A 167 19.01 -19.24 11.88
CA VAL A 167 17.94 -18.41 12.46
C VAL A 167 17.93 -17.04 11.79
N ILE A 168 16.78 -16.58 11.33
CA ILE A 168 16.60 -15.23 10.80
C ILE A 168 16.26 -14.29 11.95
N THR A 169 17.09 -13.26 12.15
CA THR A 169 16.89 -12.16 13.10
C THR A 169 16.51 -10.87 12.37
N LEU A 170 15.99 -9.89 13.11
CA LEU A 170 15.59 -8.57 12.60
C LEU A 170 16.58 -7.52 13.07
N ILE A 171 17.05 -6.72 12.14
CA ILE A 171 17.93 -5.58 12.39
C ILE A 171 17.14 -4.28 12.16
N ILE A 172 17.24 -3.34 13.08
CA ILE A 172 16.74 -1.97 12.92
C ILE A 172 17.95 -1.04 12.93
N GLN A 173 18.07 -0.19 11.93
CA GLN A 173 19.12 0.83 11.84
C GLN A 173 18.49 2.21 11.75
N GLU A 174 18.99 3.13 12.59
CA GLU A 174 18.64 4.54 12.56
C GLU A 174 19.84 5.38 12.15
N PHE A 175 19.57 6.34 11.27
CA PHE A 175 20.57 7.23 10.70
C PHE A 175 20.21 8.70 10.95
N ASP A 176 21.23 9.53 11.14
CA ASP A 176 21.07 10.98 11.16
C ASP A 176 20.89 11.55 9.72
N SER A 177 20.63 12.86 9.62
CA SER A 177 20.46 13.56 8.33
C SER A 177 21.72 13.57 7.43
N ASN A 178 22.89 13.19 7.96
CA ASN A 178 24.14 13.03 7.21
C ASN A 178 24.41 11.57 6.85
N LYS A 179 23.43 10.69 7.06
CA LYS A 179 23.50 9.22 6.84
C LYS A 179 24.53 8.51 7.72
N ASN A 180 24.87 9.08 8.88
CA ASN A 180 25.64 8.35 9.87
C ASN A 180 24.74 7.43 10.67
N LEU A 181 25.13 6.17 10.83
CA LEU A 181 24.44 5.22 11.71
C LEU A 181 24.57 5.73 13.18
N ILE A 182 23.44 5.97 13.84
CA ILE A 182 23.39 6.46 15.22
C ILE A 182 22.79 5.44 16.19
N PHE A 183 22.03 4.46 15.68
CA PHE A 183 21.48 3.37 16.47
C PHE A 183 21.36 2.10 15.63
N GLU A 184 21.71 0.96 16.20
CA GLU A 184 21.50 -0.37 15.61
C GLU A 184 20.95 -1.30 16.68
N TRP A 185 19.91 -2.03 16.35
CA TRP A 185 19.25 -3.00 17.19
C TRP A 185 19.16 -4.33 16.47
N ASP A 186 19.62 -5.40 17.12
CA ASP A 186 19.44 -6.76 16.65
C ASP A 186 18.49 -7.50 17.61
N ALA A 187 17.40 -8.06 17.09
CA ALA A 187 16.47 -8.82 17.91
C ALA A 187 17.15 -9.94 18.70
N TRP A 188 18.25 -10.50 18.18
CA TRP A 188 19.01 -11.56 18.83
C TRP A 188 19.62 -11.13 20.16
N ASP A 189 20.00 -9.87 20.29
CA ASP A 189 20.67 -9.37 21.51
C ASP A 189 19.68 -9.03 22.65
N TYR A 190 18.39 -8.87 22.33
CA TYR A 190 17.37 -8.34 23.24
C TYR A 190 16.20 -9.28 23.50
N LEU A 191 15.98 -10.29 22.64
CA LEU A 191 14.89 -11.25 22.77
C LEU A 191 15.45 -12.66 22.90
N ASP A 192 14.83 -13.48 23.77
CA ASP A 192 15.21 -14.87 23.95
C ASP A 192 14.37 -15.79 23.05
N ILE A 193 15.01 -16.43 22.07
CA ILE A 193 14.34 -17.35 21.14
C ILE A 193 13.67 -18.53 21.88
N ALA A 194 14.11 -18.87 23.09
CA ALA A 194 13.50 -19.90 23.90
C ALA A 194 12.04 -19.60 24.28
N ASN A 195 11.63 -18.33 24.25
CA ASN A 195 10.24 -17.90 24.49
C ASN A 195 9.31 -18.10 23.27
N TYR A 196 9.85 -18.51 22.11
CA TYR A 196 9.11 -18.65 20.85
C TYR A 196 8.83 -20.10 20.47
N GLN A 197 8.48 -20.95 21.45
CA GLN A 197 8.22 -22.39 21.28
C GLN A 197 7.03 -22.71 20.36
N HIS A 198 6.20 -21.73 20.00
CA HIS A 198 5.16 -21.87 18.98
C HIS A 198 5.73 -22.00 17.55
N LEU A 199 7.01 -21.64 17.36
CA LEU A 199 7.75 -21.88 16.13
C LEU A 199 8.37 -23.28 16.13
N ASN A 200 8.62 -23.85 14.94
CA ASN A 200 9.36 -25.11 14.84
C ASN A 200 10.87 -24.84 15.00
N LEU A 201 11.32 -24.76 16.25
CA LEU A 201 12.74 -24.54 16.57
C LEU A 201 13.63 -25.78 16.33
N ALA A 202 13.06 -26.92 15.96
CA ALA A 202 13.82 -28.12 15.57
C ALA A 202 14.17 -28.14 14.06
N ASP A 203 13.74 -27.14 13.30
CA ASP A 203 14.06 -27.02 11.89
C ASP A 203 15.51 -26.56 11.67
N ASN A 204 16.07 -26.88 10.49
CA ASN A 204 17.39 -26.39 10.09
C ASN A 204 17.38 -24.91 9.69
N PHE A 205 16.19 -24.36 9.39
CA PHE A 205 15.97 -22.96 9.05
C PHE A 205 14.77 -22.42 9.84
N VAL A 206 15.04 -21.51 10.77
CA VAL A 206 14.04 -20.90 11.63
C VAL A 206 13.83 -19.44 11.22
N ASN A 207 12.72 -19.17 10.55
CA ASN A 207 12.29 -17.80 10.29
C ASN A 207 11.65 -17.24 11.58
N TRP A 208 12.49 -16.72 12.47
CA TRP A 208 12.09 -16.26 13.80
C TRP A 208 11.45 -14.89 13.76
N MET A 209 12.13 -13.91 13.18
CA MET A 209 11.66 -12.53 13.12
C MET A 209 11.16 -12.19 11.70
N HIS A 210 10.05 -11.45 11.63
CA HIS A 210 9.49 -10.94 10.39
C HIS A 210 8.83 -9.57 10.65
N GLY A 211 9.69 -8.53 10.73
CA GLY A 211 9.24 -7.14 10.87
C GLY A 211 8.46 -6.69 9.62
N ASN A 212 7.32 -6.04 9.81
CA ASN A 212 6.53 -5.55 8.68
C ASN A 212 6.03 -4.10 8.83
N SER A 213 6.27 -3.49 9.97
CA SER A 213 6.17 -2.05 10.15
C SER A 213 7.07 -1.57 11.28
N ILE A 214 7.57 -0.34 11.10
CA ILE A 214 8.32 0.43 12.07
C ILE A 214 7.55 1.73 12.29
N HIS A 215 7.42 2.16 13.53
CA HIS A 215 6.79 3.43 13.83
C HIS A 215 7.49 4.11 15.01
N VAL A 216 7.81 5.40 14.87
CA VAL A 216 8.28 6.21 16.00
C VAL A 216 7.06 6.62 16.82
N ASP A 217 6.98 6.13 18.04
CA ASP A 217 5.88 6.39 18.97
C ASP A 217 5.90 7.84 19.49
N LEU A 218 4.80 8.29 20.09
CA LEU A 218 4.64 9.66 20.64
C LEU A 218 5.70 10.02 21.69
N ASP A 219 6.25 9.04 22.39
CA ASP A 219 7.34 9.19 23.35
C ASP A 219 8.74 9.05 22.73
N SER A 220 8.82 9.03 21.40
CA SER A 220 10.04 8.87 20.58
C SER A 220 10.68 7.48 20.63
N ASN A 221 10.08 6.49 21.28
CA ASN A 221 10.49 5.10 21.22
C ASN A 221 10.03 4.42 19.92
N ILE A 222 10.49 3.23 19.63
CA ILE A 222 10.22 2.54 18.38
C ILE A 222 9.22 1.39 18.60
N LEU A 223 8.16 1.36 17.82
CA LEU A 223 7.23 0.24 17.70
C LEU A 223 7.63 -0.62 16.50
N ILE A 224 7.70 -1.93 16.69
CA ILE A 224 8.02 -2.91 15.66
C ILE A 224 6.88 -3.94 15.62
N SER A 225 6.29 -4.16 14.44
CA SER A 225 5.32 -5.24 14.26
C SER A 225 6.03 -6.49 13.75
N ASN A 226 6.04 -7.55 14.56
CA ASN A 226 6.58 -8.86 14.19
C ASN A 226 5.45 -9.84 13.82
N ARG A 227 5.33 -10.13 12.53
CA ARG A 227 4.30 -11.02 11.99
C ARG A 227 4.39 -12.46 12.50
N ARG A 228 5.61 -12.98 12.64
CA ARG A 228 5.82 -14.42 12.95
C ARG A 228 5.34 -14.81 14.33
N SER A 229 5.50 -13.93 15.28
CA SER A 229 5.03 -14.14 16.66
C SER A 229 3.67 -13.49 16.95
N SER A 230 3.11 -12.73 16.00
CA SER A 230 1.89 -11.94 16.23
C SER A 230 2.08 -10.91 17.35
N GLU A 231 3.22 -10.22 17.37
CA GLU A 231 3.62 -9.30 18.43
C GLU A 231 3.86 -7.89 17.90
N VAL A 232 3.53 -6.90 18.72
CA VAL A 232 4.03 -5.53 18.65
C VAL A 232 5.04 -5.35 19.76
N ILE A 233 6.26 -4.98 19.40
CA ILE A 233 7.38 -4.83 20.33
C ILE A 233 7.72 -3.34 20.41
N LYS A 234 7.70 -2.77 21.62
CA LYS A 234 8.21 -1.41 21.86
C LYS A 234 9.60 -1.49 22.44
N ILE A 235 10.53 -0.79 21.80
CA ILE A 235 11.92 -0.70 22.26
C ILE A 235 12.29 0.75 22.60
N ASP A 236 13.10 0.91 23.61
CA ASP A 236 13.75 2.17 23.94
C ASP A 236 14.75 2.53 22.84
N ARG A 237 14.55 3.67 22.19
CA ARG A 237 15.31 4.11 21.01
C ARG A 237 16.80 4.36 21.29
N TYR A 238 17.18 4.51 22.55
CA TYR A 238 18.57 4.83 22.93
C TYR A 238 19.32 3.61 23.47
N SER A 239 18.66 2.80 24.30
CA SER A 239 19.28 1.64 24.93
C SER A 239 19.02 0.32 24.21
N GLY A 240 18.02 0.27 23.34
CA GLY A 240 17.54 -0.95 22.67
C GLY A 240 16.74 -1.88 23.58
N GLN A 241 16.57 -1.54 24.87
CA GLN A 241 15.82 -2.41 25.79
C GLN A 241 14.35 -2.50 25.38
N VAL A 242 13.78 -3.71 25.46
CA VAL A 242 12.35 -3.92 25.26
C VAL A 242 11.60 -3.28 26.42
N ILE A 243 10.68 -2.36 26.11
CA ILE A 243 9.81 -1.68 27.06
C ILE A 243 8.59 -2.54 27.37
N TRP A 244 7.99 -3.10 26.32
CA TRP A 244 6.87 -4.04 26.42
C TRP A 244 6.62 -4.80 25.10
N ILE A 245 5.88 -5.91 25.24
CA ILE A 245 5.37 -6.71 24.13
C ILE A 245 3.85 -6.79 24.23
N PHE A 246 3.14 -6.46 23.13
CA PHE A 246 1.69 -6.55 23.01
C PHE A 246 1.31 -7.59 21.97
N GLY A 247 0.44 -8.52 22.31
CA GLY A 247 0.02 -9.65 21.47
C GLY A 247 1.00 -10.84 21.50
N GLY A 248 0.62 -11.91 20.82
CA GLY A 248 1.44 -13.13 20.69
C GLY A 248 1.73 -13.88 21.98
N PRO A 249 2.74 -14.78 21.96
CA PRO A 249 3.04 -15.64 23.12
C PRO A 249 3.69 -14.90 24.28
N ASN A 250 4.32 -13.75 24.05
CA ASN A 250 4.99 -12.97 25.09
C ASN A 250 4.18 -11.73 25.50
N ASN A 251 2.87 -11.73 25.22
CA ASN A 251 1.98 -10.63 25.53
C ASN A 251 1.98 -10.28 27.03
N GLU A 252 2.18 -8.99 27.32
CA GLU A 252 2.17 -8.44 28.69
C GLU A 252 0.83 -7.77 29.06
N PHE A 253 -0.09 -7.59 28.08
CA PHE A 253 -1.30 -6.80 28.27
C PHE A 253 -2.52 -7.68 28.56
N ASP A 254 -3.38 -7.22 29.47
CA ASP A 254 -4.73 -7.76 29.62
C ASP A 254 -5.63 -7.16 28.52
N ILE A 255 -6.06 -8.01 27.58
CA ILE A 255 -6.82 -7.61 26.40
C ILE A 255 -8.31 -7.72 26.72
N THR A 256 -9.05 -6.62 26.54
CA THR A 256 -10.48 -6.56 26.81
C THR A 256 -11.30 -6.16 25.59
N ASN A 257 -12.58 -6.52 25.59
CA ASN A 257 -13.55 -6.24 24.52
C ASN A 257 -13.22 -6.81 23.13
N ASP A 258 -12.18 -7.64 23.00
CA ASP A 258 -11.82 -8.32 21.76
C ASP A 258 -12.27 -9.80 21.80
N PRO A 259 -13.21 -10.21 20.92
CA PRO A 259 -13.71 -11.58 20.88
C PRO A 259 -12.64 -12.64 20.52
N TYR A 260 -11.55 -12.21 19.87
CA TYR A 260 -10.43 -13.10 19.50
C TYR A 260 -9.23 -12.97 20.43
N ASN A 261 -9.33 -12.12 21.48
CA ASN A 261 -8.27 -11.89 22.48
C ASN A 261 -6.94 -11.45 21.83
N GLY A 262 -7.01 -10.54 20.87
CA GLY A 262 -5.88 -9.96 20.13
C GLY A 262 -5.91 -10.21 18.64
N PHE A 263 -4.79 -10.00 18.02
CA PHE A 263 -4.59 -10.11 16.58
C PHE A 263 -3.64 -11.28 16.24
N SER A 264 -3.66 -11.71 14.98
CA SER A 264 -2.71 -12.71 14.50
C SER A 264 -2.16 -12.37 13.12
N ARG A 265 -0.83 -12.58 12.96
CA ARG A 265 -0.12 -12.35 11.70
C ARG A 265 -0.28 -10.94 11.16
N GLN A 266 -0.50 -9.97 12.03
CA GLN A 266 -0.82 -8.58 11.76
C GLN A 266 0.21 -7.86 10.87
N HIS A 267 -0.24 -6.74 10.28
CA HIS A 267 0.60 -5.80 9.53
C HIS A 267 0.27 -4.37 9.95
N ASP A 268 1.17 -3.45 9.59
CA ASP A 268 0.99 -2.01 9.60
C ASP A 268 0.49 -1.44 10.93
N VAL A 269 1.25 -1.67 11.98
CA VAL A 269 0.96 -1.14 13.32
C VAL A 269 1.37 0.33 13.40
N ARG A 270 0.46 1.19 13.84
CA ARG A 270 0.70 2.63 14.00
C ARG A 270 0.11 3.17 15.29
N ARG A 271 0.83 4.06 15.97
CA ARG A 271 0.24 4.92 16.99
C ARG A 271 -0.48 6.07 16.28
N ILE A 272 -1.73 6.32 16.58
CA ILE A 272 -2.50 7.42 16.00
C ILE A 272 -2.60 8.61 16.97
N ASP A 273 -3.03 9.76 16.49
CA ASP A 273 -2.98 11.05 17.22
C ASP A 273 -3.70 11.05 18.57
N ASN A 274 -4.73 10.22 18.76
CA ASN A 274 -5.44 10.09 20.02
C ASN A 274 -4.70 9.23 21.05
N GLY A 275 -3.54 8.66 20.71
CA GLY A 275 -2.72 7.81 21.56
C GLY A 275 -3.02 6.31 21.45
N ASN A 276 -4.01 5.90 20.64
CA ASN A 276 -4.36 4.51 20.44
C ASN A 276 -3.43 3.82 19.42
N ILE A 277 -3.39 2.50 19.45
CA ILE A 277 -2.70 1.66 18.46
C ILE A 277 -3.70 1.22 17.40
N LEU A 278 -3.41 1.51 16.13
CA LEU A 278 -4.14 1.01 14.97
C LEU A 278 -3.38 -0.18 14.37
N VAL A 279 -4.10 -1.27 14.06
CA VAL A 279 -3.52 -2.55 13.59
C VAL A 279 -4.35 -3.13 12.46
N PHE A 280 -3.72 -3.57 11.38
CA PHE A 280 -4.35 -4.47 10.43
C PHE A 280 -4.11 -5.93 10.88
N ASP A 281 -5.15 -6.54 11.42
CA ASP A 281 -5.16 -7.94 11.84
C ASP A 281 -5.45 -8.84 10.62
N ASN A 282 -4.47 -9.59 10.16
CA ASN A 282 -4.72 -10.58 9.11
C ASN A 282 -5.62 -11.73 9.60
N GLY A 283 -5.63 -11.98 10.90
CA GLY A 283 -6.51 -12.94 11.56
C GLY A 283 -6.36 -14.38 11.09
N ASN A 284 -5.15 -14.74 10.60
CA ASN A 284 -4.92 -16.03 9.96
C ASN A 284 -5.03 -17.20 10.93
N ASP A 285 -4.73 -16.98 12.21
CA ASP A 285 -4.77 -17.97 13.27
C ASP A 285 -6.08 -17.90 14.11
N HIS A 286 -7.03 -17.04 13.71
CA HIS A 286 -8.38 -17.01 14.31
C HIS A 286 -9.23 -18.21 13.83
N GLU A 287 -10.26 -18.55 14.62
CA GLU A 287 -11.17 -19.64 14.29
C GLU A 287 -12.62 -19.16 14.37
N PRO A 288 -13.31 -18.89 13.22
CA PRO A 288 -12.79 -18.96 11.84
C PRO A 288 -11.81 -17.81 11.52
N PRO A 289 -10.92 -17.98 10.51
CA PRO A 289 -10.04 -16.91 10.07
C PRO A 289 -10.84 -15.71 9.56
N ILE A 290 -10.44 -14.49 9.95
CA ILE A 290 -11.06 -13.24 9.49
C ILE A 290 -10.07 -12.07 9.64
N SER A 291 -9.96 -11.23 8.60
CA SER A 291 -9.15 -10.01 8.70
C SER A 291 -9.95 -8.83 9.22
N ARG A 292 -9.30 -8.02 10.06
CA ARG A 292 -9.92 -6.87 10.72
C ARG A 292 -8.99 -5.66 10.74
N ALA A 293 -9.57 -4.47 10.69
CA ALA A 293 -8.90 -3.25 11.13
C ALA A 293 -9.27 -3.02 12.60
N LEU A 294 -8.28 -2.80 13.46
CA LEU A 294 -8.45 -2.75 14.92
C LEU A 294 -7.84 -1.46 15.48
N GLU A 295 -8.53 -0.85 16.46
CA GLU A 295 -8.00 0.24 17.27
C GLU A 295 -8.06 -0.16 18.74
N TYR A 296 -6.87 -0.17 19.39
CA TYR A 296 -6.74 -0.46 20.82
C TYR A 296 -6.35 0.79 21.59
N GLU A 297 -7.04 1.07 22.69
CA GLU A 297 -6.59 1.98 23.74
C GLU A 297 -5.68 1.24 24.70
N LEU A 298 -4.38 1.60 24.73
CA LEU A 298 -3.39 1.00 25.58
C LEU A 298 -3.13 1.84 26.82
N ASN A 299 -3.20 1.20 28.01
CA ASN A 299 -2.62 1.72 29.22
C ASN A 299 -1.30 0.99 29.50
N GLU A 300 -0.19 1.63 29.13
CA GLU A 300 1.14 1.02 29.20
C GLU A 300 1.61 0.77 30.67
N ASP A 301 1.17 1.60 31.64
CA ASP A 301 1.50 1.45 33.05
C ASP A 301 0.75 0.27 33.70
N GLN A 302 -0.52 0.12 33.35
CA GLN A 302 -1.37 -0.96 33.90
C GLN A 302 -1.33 -2.22 33.08
N LYS A 303 -0.70 -2.17 31.90
CA LYS A 303 -0.64 -3.27 30.94
C LYS A 303 -2.06 -3.76 30.55
N THR A 304 -2.96 -2.83 30.22
CA THR A 304 -4.28 -3.15 29.67
C THR A 304 -4.43 -2.64 28.25
N ALA A 305 -5.12 -3.40 27.41
CA ALA A 305 -5.43 -3.06 26.03
C ALA A 305 -6.92 -3.27 25.78
N ASP A 306 -7.65 -2.19 25.55
CA ASP A 306 -9.08 -2.24 25.28
C ASP A 306 -9.36 -2.05 23.80
N LEU A 307 -10.06 -3.01 23.16
CA LEU A 307 -10.50 -2.85 21.78
C LEU A 307 -11.65 -1.84 21.74
N VAL A 308 -11.38 -0.64 21.23
CA VAL A 308 -12.34 0.48 21.19
C VAL A 308 -13.03 0.63 19.85
N TRP A 309 -12.43 0.09 18.78
CA TRP A 309 -13.03 0.09 17.45
C TRP A 309 -12.49 -1.07 16.61
N GLU A 310 -13.36 -1.67 15.79
CA GLU A 310 -12.97 -2.69 14.82
C GLU A 310 -13.84 -2.59 13.57
N PHE A 311 -13.30 -3.06 12.45
CA PHE A 311 -14.07 -3.26 11.22
C PHE A 311 -13.60 -4.54 10.50
N SER A 312 -14.59 -5.38 10.16
CA SER A 312 -14.43 -6.51 9.23
C SER A 312 -15.30 -6.27 8.01
N HIS A 313 -14.77 -6.59 6.82
CA HIS A 313 -15.54 -6.42 5.60
C HIS A 313 -16.78 -7.35 5.60
N PRO A 314 -17.98 -6.88 5.14
CA PRO A 314 -19.18 -7.73 5.08
C PRO A 314 -19.04 -9.03 4.26
N ASN A 315 -18.06 -9.07 3.34
CA ASN A 315 -17.72 -10.27 2.56
C ASN A 315 -16.75 -11.22 3.29
N GLU A 316 -16.52 -11.02 4.61
CA GLU A 316 -15.68 -11.87 5.44
C GLU A 316 -14.27 -12.09 4.87
N TYR A 317 -13.60 -11.00 4.46
CA TYR A 317 -12.28 -11.06 3.84
C TYR A 317 -11.23 -11.69 4.77
N VAL A 318 -10.37 -12.52 4.16
CA VAL A 318 -9.19 -13.10 4.81
C VAL A 318 -7.95 -12.78 3.98
N GLY A 319 -7.14 -11.85 4.46
CA GLY A 319 -5.85 -11.49 3.89
C GLY A 319 -4.76 -12.41 4.42
N SER A 320 -4.21 -13.29 3.59
CA SER A 320 -3.19 -14.26 4.00
C SER A 320 -1.82 -13.64 4.34
N ALA A 321 -1.58 -12.40 3.88
CA ALA A 321 -0.37 -11.60 4.11
C ALA A 321 -0.57 -10.18 3.59
N MET A 322 0.36 -9.26 3.86
CA MET A 322 0.25 -7.86 3.45
C MET A 322 -0.94 -7.18 4.15
N GLY A 323 -1.28 -5.98 3.70
CA GLY A 323 -2.39 -5.22 4.25
C GLY A 323 -1.93 -4.04 5.07
N SER A 324 -2.80 -3.05 5.17
CA SER A 324 -2.52 -1.82 5.93
C SER A 324 -3.80 -1.18 6.43
N VAL A 325 -3.66 -0.35 7.43
CA VAL A 325 -4.75 0.44 8.00
C VAL A 325 -4.27 1.85 8.30
N GLN A 326 -5.06 2.84 7.88
CA GLN A 326 -4.74 4.24 8.11
C GLN A 326 -5.96 4.99 8.63
N ARG A 327 -5.85 5.65 9.78
CA ARG A 327 -6.83 6.63 10.24
C ARG A 327 -6.63 7.93 9.47
N LEU A 328 -7.67 8.43 8.83
CA LEU A 328 -7.67 9.65 8.04
C LEU A 328 -8.06 10.87 8.88
N PRO A 329 -7.71 12.11 8.47
CA PRO A 329 -7.98 13.32 9.23
C PRO A 329 -9.46 13.60 9.56
N ASN A 330 -10.38 13.05 8.76
CA ASN A 330 -11.83 13.12 9.00
C ASN A 330 -12.36 11.98 9.89
N ASN A 331 -11.48 11.19 10.50
CA ASN A 331 -11.76 9.98 11.27
C ASN A 331 -12.22 8.76 10.43
N ASN A 332 -12.28 8.85 9.12
CA ASN A 332 -12.45 7.65 8.30
C ASN A 332 -11.23 6.73 8.46
N THR A 333 -11.41 5.45 8.13
CA THR A 333 -10.33 4.47 8.12
C THR A 333 -10.20 3.87 6.73
N LEU A 334 -9.01 4.03 6.14
CA LEU A 334 -8.64 3.33 4.91
C LEU A 334 -8.02 1.97 5.28
N ILE A 335 -8.49 0.90 4.64
CA ILE A 335 -8.08 -0.48 4.91
C ILE A 335 -7.68 -1.13 3.60
N ASN A 336 -6.43 -1.56 3.49
CA ASN A 336 -5.97 -2.42 2.40
C ASN A 336 -6.01 -3.88 2.88
N TRP A 337 -6.76 -4.71 2.19
CA TRP A 337 -6.98 -6.11 2.59
C TRP A 337 -5.82 -7.03 2.25
N GLY A 338 -4.76 -6.50 1.65
CA GLY A 338 -3.57 -7.24 1.30
C GLY A 338 -3.84 -8.37 0.31
N ARG A 339 -3.30 -9.56 0.61
CA ARG A 339 -3.43 -10.73 -0.24
C ARG A 339 -4.66 -11.54 0.16
N LEU A 340 -5.80 -11.22 -0.40
CA LEU A 340 -7.04 -11.98 -0.17
C LEU A 340 -6.94 -13.43 -0.69
N ILE A 341 -7.59 -14.34 0.01
CA ILE A 341 -7.66 -15.75 -0.36
C ILE A 341 -8.78 -15.94 -1.39
N GLY A 342 -8.42 -16.49 -2.56
CA GLY A 342 -9.39 -16.90 -3.58
C GLY A 342 -9.88 -15.81 -4.52
N GLN A 343 -9.40 -14.55 -4.36
CA GLN A 343 -9.80 -13.43 -5.22
C GLN A 343 -8.68 -12.39 -5.31
N GLY A 344 -8.84 -11.36 -6.14
CA GLY A 344 -8.00 -10.16 -6.15
C GLY A 344 -8.08 -9.43 -4.81
N GLY A 345 -7.05 -8.65 -4.50
CA GLY A 345 -7.06 -7.76 -3.35
C GLY A 345 -8.01 -6.57 -3.55
N GLY A 346 -7.92 -5.61 -2.65
CA GLY A 346 -8.70 -4.39 -2.72
C GLY A 346 -8.46 -3.53 -1.50
N PHE A 347 -9.08 -2.36 -1.50
CA PHE A 347 -9.05 -1.47 -0.34
C PHE A 347 -10.41 -0.82 -0.14
N THR A 348 -10.73 -0.57 1.12
CA THR A 348 -12.01 -0.02 1.57
C THR A 348 -11.76 1.17 2.46
N GLU A 349 -12.50 2.26 2.30
CA GLU A 349 -12.58 3.33 3.28
C GLU A 349 -13.94 3.27 3.98
N VAL A 350 -13.92 3.35 5.30
CA VAL A 350 -15.12 3.39 6.12
C VAL A 350 -15.13 4.64 6.99
N ASP A 351 -16.31 5.19 7.26
CA ASP A 351 -16.45 6.21 8.28
C ASP A 351 -16.29 5.61 9.71
N TYR A 352 -16.27 6.45 10.74
CA TYR A 352 -16.12 5.97 12.11
C TYR A 352 -17.29 5.11 12.59
N ASP A 353 -18.48 5.32 12.01
CA ASP A 353 -19.71 4.54 12.27
C ASP A 353 -19.75 3.23 11.46
N LYS A 354 -18.63 2.90 10.74
CA LYS A 354 -18.42 1.68 9.97
C LYS A 354 -19.24 1.59 8.66
N ASN A 355 -19.73 2.73 8.13
CA ASN A 355 -20.34 2.75 6.80
C ASN A 355 -19.22 2.78 5.74
N ILE A 356 -19.34 1.94 4.72
CA ILE A 356 -18.39 1.92 3.60
C ILE A 356 -18.68 3.14 2.72
N VAL A 357 -17.67 4.02 2.57
CA VAL A 357 -17.73 5.21 1.71
C VAL A 357 -16.88 5.05 0.44
N LEU A 358 -15.91 4.13 0.43
CA LEU A 358 -15.17 3.72 -0.75
C LEU A 358 -14.91 2.21 -0.68
N ASP A 359 -15.14 1.49 -1.78
CA ASP A 359 -14.76 0.08 -1.90
C ASP A 359 -14.26 -0.21 -3.31
N ILE A 360 -13.00 -0.61 -3.41
CA ILE A 360 -12.27 -0.83 -4.66
C ILE A 360 -11.74 -2.25 -4.69
N GLN A 361 -11.99 -2.94 -5.78
CA GLN A 361 -11.47 -4.29 -6.03
C GLN A 361 -10.47 -4.29 -7.18
N TYR A 362 -9.39 -5.04 -6.99
CA TYR A 362 -8.43 -5.32 -8.05
C TYR A 362 -8.91 -6.51 -8.89
N PRO A 363 -8.43 -6.59 -10.15
CA PRO A 363 -8.59 -7.83 -10.93
C PRO A 363 -8.04 -9.04 -10.19
N ASP A 364 -8.55 -10.21 -10.52
CA ASP A 364 -8.09 -11.49 -9.97
C ASP A 364 -6.56 -11.61 -9.95
N THR A 365 -6.01 -12.08 -8.85
CA THR A 365 -4.58 -12.27 -8.60
C THR A 365 -3.77 -11.00 -8.30
N VAL A 366 -4.32 -9.81 -8.50
CA VAL A 366 -3.66 -8.54 -8.19
C VAL A 366 -3.85 -8.19 -6.71
N HIS A 367 -2.77 -7.77 -6.06
CA HIS A 367 -2.80 -7.34 -4.65
C HIS A 367 -1.91 -6.11 -4.49
N SER A 368 -2.03 -5.41 -3.38
CA SER A 368 -1.10 -4.35 -2.95
C SER A 368 -0.51 -4.68 -1.59
N TYR A 369 0.76 -4.30 -1.40
CA TYR A 369 1.40 -4.47 -0.09
C TYR A 369 0.77 -3.54 0.93
N ARG A 370 0.76 -2.23 0.64
CA ARG A 370 0.12 -1.17 1.42
C ARG A 370 -0.61 -0.22 0.48
N VAL A 371 -1.68 0.38 0.95
CA VAL A 371 -2.39 1.50 0.30
C VAL A 371 -2.51 2.62 1.32
N THR A 372 -2.19 3.84 0.92
CA THR A 372 -2.29 5.03 1.77
C THR A 372 -3.03 6.15 1.07
N LYS A 373 -3.66 7.04 1.83
CA LYS A 373 -4.22 8.31 1.36
C LYS A 373 -3.45 9.47 1.95
N SER A 374 -3.11 10.43 1.11
CA SER A 374 -2.45 11.64 1.58
C SER A 374 -2.75 12.82 0.65
N ASN A 375 -2.79 14.02 1.24
CA ASN A 375 -2.76 15.27 0.49
C ASN A 375 -1.33 15.49 -0.01
N TRP A 376 -1.09 15.14 -1.26
CA TRP A 376 0.16 15.40 -1.94
C TRP A 376 -0.08 16.36 -3.08
N ASN A 377 0.61 17.48 -3.04
CA ASN A 377 0.56 18.44 -4.13
C ASN A 377 1.63 18.05 -5.15
N PHE A 378 1.19 17.36 -6.18
CA PHE A 378 2.02 17.29 -7.38
C PHE A 378 2.19 18.71 -7.94
N ASP A 379 3.36 19.03 -8.44
CA ASP A 379 3.41 20.12 -9.39
C ASP A 379 2.48 19.74 -10.54
N THR A 380 1.45 20.57 -10.76
CA THR A 380 0.36 20.33 -11.71
C THR A 380 0.82 20.20 -13.16
N ASN A 381 2.11 20.27 -13.42
CA ASN A 381 2.75 20.18 -14.72
C ASN A 381 3.27 18.77 -15.08
N LEU A 382 2.94 17.74 -14.28
CA LEU A 382 3.31 16.36 -14.64
C LEU A 382 2.34 15.81 -15.69
N ILE A 383 2.57 16.16 -16.96
CA ILE A 383 1.83 15.61 -18.09
C ILE A 383 2.68 14.55 -18.78
N SER A 384 2.13 13.33 -18.96
CA SER A 384 2.82 12.28 -19.73
C SER A 384 3.02 12.77 -21.16
N GLY A 385 4.28 12.72 -21.63
CA GLY A 385 4.66 13.28 -22.94
C GLY A 385 5.16 14.71 -22.92
N ASP A 386 4.94 15.48 -21.84
CA ASP A 386 5.52 16.80 -21.63
C ASP A 386 6.93 16.64 -21.05
N THR A 387 7.91 16.49 -21.91
CA THR A 387 9.30 16.16 -21.54
C THR A 387 10.13 17.37 -21.12
N ASN A 388 9.73 18.57 -21.57
CA ASN A 388 10.40 19.84 -21.29
C ASN A 388 9.80 20.62 -20.12
N LEU A 389 8.65 20.15 -19.53
CA LEU A 389 7.96 20.78 -18.41
C LEU A 389 7.32 22.15 -18.73
N ASP A 390 6.92 22.39 -19.96
CA ASP A 390 6.26 23.65 -20.34
C ASP A 390 4.71 23.57 -20.30
N SER A 391 4.16 22.44 -19.88
CA SER A 391 2.73 22.10 -19.79
C SER A 391 2.05 21.95 -21.15
N ILE A 392 2.80 21.82 -22.21
CA ILE A 392 2.31 21.60 -23.57
C ILE A 392 2.95 20.33 -24.12
N VAL A 393 2.16 19.41 -24.64
CA VAL A 393 2.68 18.24 -25.35
C VAL A 393 2.74 18.57 -26.83
N ASP A 394 3.96 18.79 -27.36
CA ASP A 394 4.17 19.20 -28.74
C ASP A 394 5.42 18.58 -29.42
N ILE A 395 5.81 19.14 -30.57
CA ILE A 395 6.94 18.61 -31.35
C ILE A 395 8.29 18.76 -30.64
N ILE A 396 8.40 19.65 -29.65
CA ILE A 396 9.63 19.85 -28.87
C ILE A 396 9.84 18.62 -27.98
N ASP A 397 8.75 18.15 -27.34
CA ASP A 397 8.78 16.93 -26.51
C ASP A 397 9.15 15.70 -27.33
N LEU A 398 8.51 15.58 -28.52
CA LEU A 398 8.84 14.48 -29.43
C LEU A 398 10.34 14.47 -29.79
N SER A 399 10.94 15.66 -29.97
CA SER A 399 12.36 15.79 -30.26
C SER A 399 13.23 15.38 -29.08
N LEU A 400 12.79 15.65 -27.84
CA LEU A 400 13.50 15.27 -26.63
C LEU A 400 13.45 13.75 -26.40
N ILE A 401 12.28 13.12 -26.59
CA ILE A 401 12.17 11.64 -26.53
C ILE A 401 13.06 10.99 -27.59
N ALA A 402 13.04 11.49 -28.83
CA ALA A 402 13.87 10.96 -29.90
C ALA A 402 15.38 11.10 -29.61
N ASN A 403 15.78 12.20 -28.98
CA ASN A 403 17.18 12.38 -28.55
C ASN A 403 17.55 11.42 -27.41
N TYR A 404 16.60 11.19 -26.47
CA TYR A 404 16.81 10.28 -25.35
C TYR A 404 16.89 8.83 -25.79
N SER A 405 16.00 8.38 -26.68
CA SER A 405 15.99 6.99 -27.19
C SER A 405 17.27 6.59 -27.91
N ASN A 406 18.00 7.56 -28.47
CA ASN A 406 19.28 7.34 -29.14
C ASN A 406 20.52 7.29 -28.23
N GLN A 407 20.34 7.50 -26.90
CA GLN A 407 21.45 7.41 -25.93
C GLN A 407 21.50 6.03 -25.30
N GLU A 408 22.69 5.58 -24.88
CA GLU A 408 22.84 4.36 -24.09
C GLU A 408 22.13 4.56 -22.73
N GLN A 409 20.99 3.88 -22.55
CA GLN A 409 20.17 3.97 -21.36
C GLN A 409 20.77 3.12 -20.23
N SER A 410 21.35 3.75 -19.22
CA SER A 410 21.95 3.02 -18.10
C SER A 410 20.96 2.69 -16.97
N SER A 411 19.94 3.49 -16.75
CA SER A 411 18.75 3.22 -15.91
C SER A 411 17.75 4.38 -16.10
N LEU A 412 16.48 4.07 -16.17
CA LEU A 412 15.41 5.06 -16.18
C LEU A 412 14.92 5.25 -14.76
N ASP A 413 15.04 6.46 -14.22
CA ASP A 413 14.31 6.83 -13.01
C ASP A 413 12.79 6.94 -13.28
N VAL A 414 12.01 7.02 -12.22
CA VAL A 414 10.54 7.07 -12.34
C VAL A 414 10.03 8.32 -13.06
N PHE A 415 10.79 9.40 -13.01
CA PHE A 415 10.48 10.64 -13.69
C PHE A 415 10.56 10.50 -15.21
N HIS A 416 11.67 9.95 -15.72
CA HIS A 416 11.83 9.67 -17.15
C HIS A 416 10.85 8.61 -17.64
N LEU A 417 10.60 7.55 -16.86
CA LEU A 417 9.60 6.53 -17.19
C LEU A 417 8.19 7.14 -17.34
N PHE A 418 7.77 8.03 -16.43
CA PHE A 418 6.46 8.65 -16.57
C PHE A 418 6.33 9.52 -17.81
N ARG A 419 7.34 10.31 -18.15
CA ARG A 419 7.30 11.33 -19.18
C ARG A 419 7.62 10.82 -20.58
N PHE A 420 8.59 9.93 -20.69
CA PHE A 420 9.17 9.50 -21.95
C PHE A 420 8.65 8.14 -22.44
N ASP A 421 8.27 7.26 -21.53
CA ASP A 421 7.66 5.96 -21.82
C ASP A 421 6.14 6.14 -21.97
N ILE A 422 5.74 6.49 -23.20
CA ILE A 422 4.34 6.84 -23.51
C ILE A 422 3.45 5.60 -23.54
N ASN A 423 3.98 4.49 -24.04
CA ASN A 423 3.26 3.21 -24.14
C ASN A 423 3.29 2.40 -22.83
N LYS A 424 4.08 2.83 -21.82
CA LYS A 424 4.23 2.21 -20.50
C LYS A 424 4.80 0.79 -20.54
N ASP A 425 5.71 0.51 -21.48
CA ASP A 425 6.39 -0.77 -21.60
C ASP A 425 7.78 -0.82 -20.92
N ARG A 426 8.22 0.32 -20.31
CA ARG A 426 9.49 0.55 -19.62
C ARG A 426 10.72 0.69 -20.54
N HIS A 427 10.50 0.89 -21.80
CA HIS A 427 11.55 1.16 -22.75
C HIS A 427 11.23 2.48 -23.46
N VAL A 428 12.14 3.42 -23.44
CA VAL A 428 11.98 4.64 -24.26
C VAL A 428 12.63 4.40 -25.60
N ASN A 429 11.79 4.20 -26.62
CA ASN A 429 12.22 3.79 -27.96
C ASN A 429 11.32 4.38 -29.06
N ASP A 430 11.45 3.88 -30.29
CA ASP A 430 10.69 4.39 -31.44
C ASP A 430 9.17 4.22 -31.30
N ASP A 431 8.68 3.26 -30.51
CA ASP A 431 7.26 3.04 -30.29
C ASP A 431 6.64 4.21 -29.49
N ASP A 432 7.38 4.78 -28.52
CA ASP A 432 6.97 5.97 -27.77
C ASP A 432 6.96 7.21 -28.66
N ILE A 433 7.98 7.36 -29.49
CA ILE A 433 8.05 8.45 -30.48
C ILE A 433 6.84 8.41 -31.41
N HIS A 434 6.49 7.23 -31.91
CA HIS A 434 5.33 7.04 -32.79
C HIS A 434 4.02 7.35 -32.07
N LEU A 435 3.86 6.85 -30.84
CA LEU A 435 2.65 7.07 -30.05
C LEU A 435 2.49 8.55 -29.68
N LEU A 436 3.56 9.22 -29.24
CA LEU A 436 3.51 10.65 -28.94
C LEU A 436 3.20 11.48 -30.19
N ALA A 437 3.79 11.12 -31.34
CA ALA A 437 3.45 11.79 -32.60
C ALA A 437 1.96 11.67 -32.95
N GLN A 438 1.34 10.50 -32.75
CA GLN A 438 -0.11 10.30 -32.93
C GLN A 438 -0.93 11.18 -31.98
N ILE A 439 -0.55 11.27 -30.71
CA ILE A 439 -1.21 12.13 -29.72
C ILE A 439 -1.18 13.59 -30.16
N ILE A 440 0.01 14.08 -30.57
CA ILE A 440 0.20 15.48 -31.01
C ILE A 440 -0.66 15.83 -32.23
N ILE A 441 -0.81 14.92 -33.18
CA ILE A 441 -1.61 15.17 -34.42
C ILE A 441 -3.09 14.77 -34.25
N GLY A 442 -3.50 14.30 -33.09
CA GLY A 442 -4.89 13.98 -32.77
C GLY A 442 -5.42 12.69 -33.40
N LEU A 443 -4.57 11.67 -33.60
CA LEU A 443 -4.92 10.36 -34.13
C LEU A 443 -5.08 9.30 -33.03
#